data_b93de2a2c35d0cf35001b06a86a77bcd
#
_entry.id   b93de2a2c35d0cf35001b06a86a77bcd
#
_cell.length_a   1.000
_cell.length_b   1.000
_cell.length_c   1.000
_cell.angle_alpha   90.00
_cell.angle_beta   90.00
_cell.angle_gamma   90.00
#
_symmetry.space_group_name_H-M   'P 1'
#
loop_
_entity.id
_entity.type
_entity.pdbx_description
1 polymer ?
#
loop_
_entity_poly.entity_id
_entity_poly.type
_entity_poly.pdbx_seq_one_letter_code
_entity_poly.pdbx_strand_id
1 'polypeptide(L)'
;MNKTTKTHSPVALILHAAFAAFALTLITTGCASTKSSKTEKNQVDYLVLVNKSHPISRDYAKKLDFITVDTVYDDETADVEKQTYEAYLSLQKSLALQGIEIGIDSAYRSVEYQEQIMRDFTEKYGENYARKTVAVPGLSEHHTGLAIDIVPKVDGEWKWENEDMMQLPELFARIHKELPEHGFILRFPKGKEETTGYAYEPWHIRYVGSTKIAKEITRRGITLEEYLEEK
;
A
#
# COMPACT_ATOMS: atom_id res chain seq x y z
N MET A 1 15.71 28.48 -57.74
CA MET A 1 16.59 29.68 -57.82
C MET A 1 17.47 29.70 -56.57
N ASN A 2 18.76 29.59 -56.89
CA ASN A 2 19.98 30.04 -56.22
C ASN A 2 20.20 29.58 -54.73
N LYS A 3 21.12 28.63 -54.53
CA LYS A 3 22.61 28.67 -54.47
C LYS A 3 23.10 29.79 -53.55
N THR A 4 23.86 29.49 -52.49
CA THR A 4 25.31 29.22 -52.57
C THR A 4 25.91 28.72 -51.30
N THR A 5 26.71 27.73 -51.43
CA THR A 5 27.87 27.18 -50.71
C THR A 5 28.98 28.20 -50.41
N LYS A 6 29.78 27.92 -49.33
CA LYS A 6 31.26 27.98 -49.25
C LYS A 6 31.71 27.69 -47.82
N THR A 7 32.29 26.51 -47.46
CA THR A 7 33.71 26.06 -47.54
C THR A 7 34.77 27.08 -47.10
N HIS A 8 35.53 26.76 -46.05
CA HIS A 8 36.92 26.32 -46.04
C HIS A 8 37.54 26.25 -44.63
N SER A 9 38.17 25.18 -44.41
CA SER A 9 39.27 24.78 -43.49
C SER A 9 40.58 25.54 -43.89
N PRO A 10 41.77 25.22 -43.27
CA PRO A 10 42.27 24.82 -41.96
C PRO A 10 43.53 25.63 -41.57
N VAL A 11 44.45 24.99 -40.75
CA VAL A 11 45.88 25.33 -40.49
C VAL A 11 46.13 25.89 -39.08
N ALA A 12 47.02 25.51 -38.31
CA ALA A 12 48.05 24.48 -38.12
C ALA A 12 48.74 24.78 -36.77
N LEU A 13 49.04 23.75 -36.10
CA LEU A 13 50.28 23.37 -35.43
C LEU A 13 51.31 24.46 -35.05
N ILE A 14 51.67 24.60 -33.74
CA ILE A 14 53.07 24.77 -33.27
C ILE A 14 53.23 24.17 -31.89
N LEU A 15 54.15 23.20 -31.80
CA LEU A 15 54.74 22.66 -30.59
C LEU A 15 55.65 23.71 -29.90
N HIS A 16 55.60 23.81 -28.57
CA HIS A 16 56.82 24.15 -27.79
C HIS A 16 56.82 23.37 -26.45
N ALA A 17 57.81 22.52 -26.33
CA ALA A 17 58.21 21.87 -25.11
C ALA A 17 59.07 22.83 -24.26
N ALA A 18 58.76 22.98 -23.01
CA ALA A 18 59.71 23.50 -22.01
C ALA A 18 59.58 22.68 -20.71
N PHE A 19 60.67 21.96 -20.44
CA PHE A 19 60.95 21.29 -19.17
C PHE A 19 61.28 22.33 -18.10
N ALA A 20 60.68 22.24 -16.95
CA ALA A 20 61.25 22.72 -15.70
C ALA A 20 60.76 21.88 -14.51
N ALA A 21 61.73 21.46 -13.75
CA ALA A 21 61.64 20.49 -12.65
C ALA A 21 61.21 21.10 -11.31
N PHE A 22 60.70 20.22 -10.45
CA PHE A 22 60.84 20.19 -9.00
C PHE A 22 60.04 21.17 -8.12
N ALA A 23 59.03 20.65 -7.43
CA ALA A 23 58.96 20.72 -5.97
C ALA A 23 57.91 19.72 -5.47
N LEU A 24 58.40 18.67 -4.80
CA LEU A 24 57.58 17.68 -4.11
C LEU A 24 57.15 18.27 -2.77
N THR A 25 55.94 18.84 -2.71
CA THR A 25 55.27 19.15 -1.45
C THR A 25 54.22 18.07 -1.18
N LEU A 26 54.53 17.20 -0.21
CA LEU A 26 53.50 16.32 0.36
C LEU A 26 52.42 17.17 1.03
N ILE A 27 51.32 17.34 0.34
CA ILE A 27 50.08 17.81 0.95
C ILE A 27 49.30 16.53 1.32
N THR A 28 49.27 16.21 2.61
CA THR A 28 48.37 15.25 3.20
C THR A 28 46.95 15.83 3.07
N THR A 29 46.28 15.57 1.96
CA THR A 29 44.87 15.82 1.83
C THR A 29 44.13 14.80 2.70
N GLY A 30 43.79 15.23 3.90
CA GLY A 30 42.79 14.54 4.72
C GLY A 30 41.52 14.36 3.88
N CYS A 31 41.23 13.13 3.52
CA CYS A 31 39.99 12.74 2.92
C CYS A 31 38.87 12.98 3.95
N ALA A 32 38.32 14.18 3.96
CA ALA A 32 37.07 14.45 4.65
C ALA A 32 35.99 13.62 3.92
N SER A 33 35.71 12.44 4.46
CA SER A 33 34.54 11.66 4.06
C SER A 33 33.32 12.50 4.36
N THR A 34 32.84 13.24 3.38
CA THR A 34 31.51 13.82 3.39
C THR A 34 30.55 12.64 3.41
N LYS A 35 30.12 12.24 4.62
CA LYS A 35 28.91 11.44 4.78
C LYS A 35 27.79 12.22 4.11
N SER A 36 27.50 11.88 2.86
CA SER A 36 26.23 12.23 2.23
C SER A 36 25.15 11.68 3.16
N SER A 37 24.48 12.56 3.91
CA SER A 37 23.25 12.24 4.55
C SER A 37 22.24 12.04 3.42
N LYS A 38 22.19 10.81 2.86
CA LYS A 38 20.99 10.34 2.19
C LYS A 38 19.90 10.49 3.23
N THR A 39 19.01 11.45 3.03
CA THR A 39 17.71 11.49 3.69
C THR A 39 17.13 10.09 3.43
N GLU A 40 17.10 9.25 4.45
CA GLU A 40 16.35 8.00 4.40
C GLU A 40 14.91 8.46 4.15
N LYS A 41 14.45 8.35 2.91
CA LYS A 41 13.02 8.38 2.62
C LYS A 41 12.45 7.29 3.53
N ASN A 42 11.58 7.67 4.46
CA ASN A 42 10.85 6.73 5.30
C ASN A 42 10.18 5.71 4.39
N GLN A 43 10.82 4.54 4.27
CA GLN A 43 10.30 3.48 3.41
C GLN A 43 9.10 2.88 4.12
N VAL A 44 7.97 2.80 3.43
CA VAL A 44 6.76 2.15 3.96
C VAL A 44 7.06 0.68 4.20
N ASP A 45 6.77 0.20 5.40
CA ASP A 45 6.82 -1.23 5.71
C ASP A 45 5.48 -1.86 5.30
N TYR A 46 5.46 -2.47 4.12
CA TYR A 46 4.27 -3.15 3.60
C TYR A 46 3.92 -4.44 4.35
N LEU A 47 4.80 -4.92 5.23
CA LEU A 47 4.57 -6.11 6.06
C LEU A 47 4.27 -5.75 7.52
N VAL A 48 4.10 -4.46 7.84
CA VAL A 48 3.71 -4.05 9.19
C VAL A 48 2.49 -4.84 9.65
N LEU A 49 2.60 -5.49 10.79
CA LEU A 49 1.51 -6.24 11.42
C LEU A 49 0.73 -5.31 12.35
N VAL A 50 -0.57 -5.22 12.13
CA VAL A 50 -1.51 -4.54 13.02
C VAL A 50 -2.67 -5.48 13.31
N ASN A 51 -2.89 -5.79 14.57
CA ASN A 51 -3.98 -6.62 15.07
C ASN A 51 -4.21 -6.35 16.57
N LYS A 52 -5.02 -7.18 17.24
CA LYS A 52 -5.35 -7.00 18.67
C LYS A 52 -4.14 -7.03 19.61
N SER A 53 -3.01 -7.59 19.20
CA SER A 53 -1.77 -7.70 19.96
C SER A 53 -0.65 -6.78 19.50
N HIS A 54 -0.79 -6.20 18.29
CA HIS A 54 0.21 -5.36 17.65
C HIS A 54 -0.38 -3.99 17.31
N PRO A 55 -0.32 -3.04 18.25
CA PRO A 55 -0.82 -1.69 18.03
C PRO A 55 0.08 -0.90 17.08
N ILE A 56 -0.51 0.04 16.35
CA ILE A 56 0.22 0.97 15.50
C ILE A 56 0.28 2.36 16.12
N SER A 57 1.39 3.08 15.88
CA SER A 57 1.53 4.47 16.33
C SER A 57 0.60 5.41 15.56
N ARG A 58 0.03 6.42 16.24
CA ARG A 58 -0.72 7.53 15.61
C ARG A 58 0.10 8.24 14.53
N ASP A 59 1.42 8.27 14.68
CA ASP A 59 2.32 8.95 13.75
C ASP A 59 2.68 8.10 12.53
N TYR A 60 2.19 6.85 12.45
CA TYR A 60 2.52 5.96 11.34
C TYR A 60 2.11 6.56 9.99
N ALA A 61 0.93 7.16 9.92
CA ALA A 61 0.39 7.78 8.72
C ALA A 61 1.27 8.91 8.15
N LYS A 62 2.09 9.57 8.99
CA LYS A 62 3.03 10.62 8.55
C LYS A 62 4.09 10.12 7.56
N LYS A 63 4.28 8.81 7.47
CA LYS A 63 5.24 8.17 6.55
C LYS A 63 4.62 7.82 5.19
N LEU A 64 3.29 7.89 5.09
CA LEU A 64 2.53 7.44 3.95
C LEU A 64 2.35 8.57 2.93
N ASP A 65 2.36 8.20 1.67
CA ASP A 65 1.98 9.06 0.55
C ASP A 65 0.56 8.66 0.13
N PHE A 66 -0.42 9.51 0.40
CA PHE A 66 -1.82 9.22 0.18
C PHE A 66 -2.34 9.77 -1.14
N ILE A 67 -3.29 9.04 -1.71
CA ILE A 67 -4.17 9.50 -2.79
C ILE A 67 -5.58 9.48 -2.26
N THR A 68 -6.30 10.59 -2.41
CA THR A 68 -7.73 10.67 -2.12
C THR A 68 -8.52 10.18 -3.33
N VAL A 69 -9.45 9.27 -3.12
CA VAL A 69 -10.22 8.59 -4.16
C VAL A 69 -11.70 8.55 -3.80
N ASP A 70 -12.57 8.44 -4.81
CA ASP A 70 -14.00 8.28 -4.59
C ASP A 70 -14.32 6.89 -4.02
N THR A 71 -15.25 6.83 -3.10
CA THR A 71 -15.82 5.59 -2.59
C THR A 71 -17.07 5.20 -3.40
N VAL A 72 -17.74 4.12 -3.01
CA VAL A 72 -19.02 3.72 -3.63
C VAL A 72 -20.19 4.58 -3.18
N TYR A 73 -20.01 5.45 -2.22
CA TYR A 73 -21.01 6.38 -1.72
C TYR A 73 -20.92 7.71 -2.45
N ASP A 74 -22.08 8.32 -2.70
CA ASP A 74 -22.13 9.64 -3.33
C ASP A 74 -21.46 10.69 -2.43
N ASP A 75 -20.60 11.53 -3.02
CA ASP A 75 -19.89 12.62 -2.36
C ASP A 75 -18.95 12.20 -1.20
N GLU A 76 -18.61 10.91 -1.06
CA GLU A 76 -17.64 10.42 -0.07
C GLU A 76 -16.33 10.01 -0.70
N THR A 77 -15.24 10.32 0.00
CA THR A 77 -13.87 9.96 -0.41
C THR A 77 -13.12 9.21 0.68
N ALA A 78 -12.13 8.43 0.27
CA ALA A 78 -11.20 7.76 1.17
C ALA A 78 -9.75 8.04 0.75
N ASP A 79 -8.86 8.07 1.73
CA ASP A 79 -7.41 8.11 1.46
C ASP A 79 -6.86 6.68 1.38
N VAL A 80 -6.01 6.43 0.39
CA VAL A 80 -5.32 5.15 0.20
C VAL A 80 -3.83 5.42 0.03
N GLU A 81 -2.96 4.58 0.61
CA GLU A 81 -1.53 4.67 0.32
C GLU A 81 -1.30 4.46 -1.18
N LYS A 82 -0.44 5.26 -1.76
CA LYS A 82 -0.29 5.40 -3.22
C LYS A 82 -0.03 4.09 -3.96
N GLN A 83 0.93 3.28 -3.50
CA GLN A 83 1.24 2.01 -4.18
C GLN A 83 0.12 0.98 -3.98
N THR A 84 -0.54 1.01 -2.83
CA THR A 84 -1.74 0.21 -2.55
C THR A 84 -2.85 0.54 -3.53
N TYR A 85 -3.07 1.84 -3.81
CA TYR A 85 -4.06 2.27 -4.79
C TYR A 85 -3.69 1.87 -6.22
N GLU A 86 -2.43 2.03 -6.63
CA GLU A 86 -1.96 1.58 -7.95
C GLU A 86 -2.18 0.06 -8.14
N ALA A 87 -1.92 -0.73 -7.10
CA ALA A 87 -2.19 -2.17 -7.09
C ALA A 87 -3.70 -2.48 -7.16
N TYR A 88 -4.53 -1.70 -6.44
CA TYR A 88 -5.98 -1.82 -6.48
C TYR A 88 -6.54 -1.53 -7.88
N LEU A 89 -6.08 -0.50 -8.56
CA LEU A 89 -6.50 -0.20 -9.94
C LEU A 89 -6.15 -1.35 -10.90
N SER A 90 -4.99 -1.99 -10.69
CA SER A 90 -4.60 -3.18 -11.46
C SER A 90 -5.54 -4.36 -11.21
N LEU A 91 -5.90 -4.61 -9.95
CA LEU A 91 -6.88 -5.63 -9.54
C LEU A 91 -8.27 -5.34 -10.14
N GLN A 92 -8.77 -4.11 -9.96
CA GLN A 92 -10.07 -3.68 -10.49
C GLN A 92 -10.15 -3.90 -11.99
N LYS A 93 -9.11 -3.53 -12.74
CA LYS A 93 -9.04 -3.75 -14.19
C LYS A 93 -9.06 -5.23 -14.54
N SER A 94 -8.33 -6.08 -13.83
CA SER A 94 -8.31 -7.55 -14.06
C SER A 94 -9.69 -8.16 -13.81
N LEU A 95 -10.36 -7.76 -12.75
CA LEU A 95 -11.71 -8.22 -12.41
C LEU A 95 -12.75 -7.73 -13.42
N ALA A 96 -12.64 -6.49 -13.89
CA ALA A 96 -13.54 -5.94 -14.91
C ALA A 96 -13.50 -6.73 -16.23
N LEU A 97 -12.33 -7.24 -16.64
CA LEU A 97 -12.20 -8.12 -17.80
C LEU A 97 -12.94 -9.47 -17.62
N GLN A 98 -13.24 -9.84 -16.39
CA GLN A 98 -14.00 -11.04 -16.03
C GLN A 98 -15.48 -10.75 -15.75
N GLY A 99 -15.92 -9.50 -16.00
CA GLY A 99 -17.28 -9.04 -15.74
C GLY A 99 -17.58 -8.83 -14.25
N ILE A 100 -16.54 -8.63 -13.42
CA ILE A 100 -16.67 -8.34 -12.00
C ILE A 100 -16.30 -6.86 -11.77
N GLU A 101 -17.26 -6.08 -11.27
CA GLU A 101 -17.05 -4.69 -10.87
C GLU A 101 -16.92 -4.60 -9.36
N ILE A 102 -15.85 -3.96 -8.89
CA ILE A 102 -15.60 -3.69 -7.46
C ILE A 102 -15.38 -2.20 -7.23
N GLY A 103 -15.79 -1.72 -6.07
CA GLY A 103 -15.53 -0.36 -5.59
C GLY A 103 -14.90 -0.37 -4.21
N ILE A 104 -14.49 0.80 -3.72
CA ILE A 104 -13.96 1.02 -2.40
C ILE A 104 -15.08 1.44 -1.47
N ASP A 105 -15.27 0.71 -0.36
CA ASP A 105 -16.14 1.09 0.74
C ASP A 105 -15.38 1.94 1.74
N SER A 106 -14.26 1.42 2.23
CA SER A 106 -13.41 2.04 3.23
C SER A 106 -11.93 1.75 2.95
N ALA A 107 -11.06 2.69 3.32
CA ALA A 107 -9.62 2.51 3.20
C ALA A 107 -8.89 3.03 4.43
N TYR A 108 -8.00 4.04 4.31
CA TYR A 108 -7.33 4.58 5.47
C TYR A 108 -8.32 5.19 6.47
N ARG A 109 -8.12 4.86 7.74
CA ARG A 109 -8.80 5.48 8.87
C ARG A 109 -7.77 5.97 9.88
N SER A 110 -7.82 7.26 10.26
CA SER A 110 -6.96 7.75 11.34
C SER A 110 -7.35 7.13 12.67
N VAL A 111 -6.43 7.13 13.63
CA VAL A 111 -6.74 6.62 14.99
C VAL A 111 -7.84 7.49 15.62
N GLU A 112 -7.81 8.78 15.37
CA GLU A 112 -8.80 9.75 15.85
C GLU A 112 -10.19 9.49 15.28
N TYR A 113 -10.27 9.19 13.99
CA TYR A 113 -11.53 8.81 13.34
C TYR A 113 -12.07 7.48 13.89
N GLN A 114 -11.19 6.50 14.11
CA GLN A 114 -11.59 5.23 14.74
C GLN A 114 -12.09 5.43 16.18
N GLU A 115 -11.54 6.39 16.93
CA GLU A 115 -12.06 6.76 18.25
C GLU A 115 -13.47 7.35 18.15
N GLN A 116 -13.75 8.14 17.10
CA GLN A 116 -15.10 8.67 16.85
C GLN A 116 -16.08 7.55 16.55
N ILE A 117 -15.74 6.65 15.62
CA ILE A 117 -16.56 5.47 15.30
C ILE A 117 -16.88 4.66 16.57
N MET A 118 -15.87 4.41 17.41
CA MET A 118 -16.05 3.67 18.65
C MET A 118 -17.01 4.38 19.61
N ARG A 119 -16.92 5.71 19.74
CA ARG A 119 -17.85 6.50 20.57
C ARG A 119 -19.27 6.41 20.04
N ASP A 120 -19.47 6.63 18.74
CA ASP A 120 -20.78 6.63 18.07
C ASP A 120 -21.46 5.27 18.20
N PHE A 121 -20.69 4.18 18.01
CA PHE A 121 -21.21 2.81 18.21
C PHE A 121 -21.53 2.52 19.67
N THR A 122 -20.69 3.00 20.59
CA THR A 122 -20.94 2.82 22.03
C THR A 122 -22.21 3.57 22.46
N GLU A 123 -22.42 4.77 21.98
CA GLU A 123 -23.63 5.57 22.26
C GLU A 123 -24.88 4.89 21.68
N LYS A 124 -24.79 4.41 20.43
CA LYS A 124 -25.95 3.87 19.69
C LYS A 124 -26.31 2.44 20.11
N TYR A 125 -25.31 1.58 20.37
CA TYR A 125 -25.53 0.14 20.53
C TYR A 125 -25.02 -0.43 21.88
N GLY A 126 -24.35 0.40 22.68
CA GLY A 126 -23.74 0.01 23.94
C GLY A 126 -22.30 -0.53 23.80
N GLU A 127 -21.51 -0.39 24.88
CA GLU A 127 -20.07 -0.71 24.91
C GLU A 127 -19.77 -2.16 24.51
N ASN A 128 -20.54 -3.12 24.97
CA ASN A 128 -20.31 -4.54 24.69
C ASN A 128 -20.46 -4.87 23.20
N TYR A 129 -21.40 -4.21 22.51
CA TYR A 129 -21.58 -4.38 21.08
C TYR A 129 -20.46 -3.67 20.30
N ALA A 130 -20.16 -2.41 20.64
CA ALA A 130 -19.09 -1.65 20.01
C ALA A 130 -17.74 -2.36 20.05
N ARG A 131 -17.34 -2.89 21.23
CA ARG A 131 -16.07 -3.64 21.40
C ARG A 131 -15.98 -4.95 20.59
N LYS A 132 -17.12 -5.53 20.23
CA LYS A 132 -17.14 -6.76 19.40
C LYS A 132 -17.13 -6.46 17.91
N THR A 133 -17.67 -5.30 17.49
CA THR A 133 -17.94 -4.97 16.10
C THR A 133 -16.90 -4.01 15.54
N VAL A 134 -16.41 -3.08 16.37
CA VAL A 134 -15.48 -2.03 15.96
C VAL A 134 -14.09 -2.32 16.50
N ALA A 135 -13.07 -2.25 15.66
CA ALA A 135 -11.69 -2.38 16.09
C ALA A 135 -11.33 -1.28 17.09
N VAL A 136 -10.58 -1.65 18.13
CA VAL A 136 -10.08 -0.68 19.12
C VAL A 136 -9.14 0.30 18.42
N PRO A 137 -9.23 1.61 18.68
CA PRO A 137 -8.32 2.61 18.12
C PRO A 137 -6.85 2.23 18.34
N GLY A 138 -6.06 2.30 17.29
CA GLY A 138 -4.67 1.83 17.28
C GLY A 138 -4.48 0.36 16.94
N LEU A 139 -5.55 -0.45 16.88
CA LEU A 139 -5.51 -1.87 16.55
C LEU A 139 -6.19 -2.22 15.21
N SER A 140 -6.66 -1.22 14.47
CA SER A 140 -7.25 -1.40 13.15
C SER A 140 -6.18 -1.41 12.07
N GLU A 141 -6.23 -2.37 11.15
CA GLU A 141 -5.32 -2.44 10.01
C GLU A 141 -5.50 -1.26 9.03
N HIS A 142 -6.67 -0.64 9.00
CA HIS A 142 -6.92 0.57 8.20
C HIS A 142 -6.02 1.76 8.57
N HIS A 143 -5.44 1.79 9.78
CA HIS A 143 -4.47 2.81 10.16
C HIS A 143 -3.16 2.72 9.35
N THR A 144 -2.92 1.61 8.68
CA THR A 144 -1.73 1.41 7.84
C THR A 144 -1.84 2.08 6.46
N GLY A 145 -3.05 2.40 5.99
CA GLY A 145 -3.30 2.81 4.61
C GLY A 145 -3.12 1.69 3.58
N LEU A 146 -2.83 0.45 4.04
CA LEU A 146 -2.56 -0.71 3.20
C LEU A 146 -3.74 -1.68 3.10
N ALA A 147 -4.81 -1.42 3.83
CA ALA A 147 -6.05 -2.19 3.81
C ALA A 147 -7.15 -1.43 3.06
N ILE A 148 -7.95 -2.16 2.32
CA ILE A 148 -9.11 -1.65 1.59
C ILE A 148 -10.26 -2.62 1.85
N ASP A 149 -11.42 -2.08 2.24
CA ASP A 149 -12.68 -2.80 2.21
C ASP A 149 -13.30 -2.59 0.83
N ILE A 150 -13.50 -3.68 0.10
CA ILE A 150 -14.06 -3.65 -1.25
C ILE A 150 -15.52 -4.11 -1.24
N VAL A 151 -16.32 -3.53 -2.11
CA VAL A 151 -17.70 -3.96 -2.35
C VAL A 151 -17.90 -4.32 -3.81
N PRO A 152 -18.57 -5.45 -4.10
CA PRO A 152 -18.92 -5.83 -5.46
C PRO A 152 -20.20 -5.12 -5.90
N LYS A 153 -20.31 -4.90 -7.22
CA LYS A 153 -21.55 -4.48 -7.86
C LYS A 153 -22.27 -5.67 -8.46
N VAL A 154 -23.49 -5.89 -8.06
CA VAL A 154 -24.33 -7.00 -8.56
C VAL A 154 -25.64 -6.43 -9.05
N ASP A 155 -26.04 -6.79 -10.28
CA ASP A 155 -27.28 -6.30 -10.93
C ASP A 155 -27.39 -4.77 -10.96
N GLY A 156 -26.24 -4.08 -11.11
CA GLY A 156 -26.16 -2.63 -11.17
C GLY A 156 -26.12 -1.90 -9.82
N GLU A 157 -26.18 -2.63 -8.70
CA GLU A 157 -26.20 -2.09 -7.34
C GLU A 157 -24.96 -2.50 -6.54
N TRP A 158 -24.40 -1.57 -5.75
CA TRP A 158 -23.33 -1.86 -4.80
C TRP A 158 -23.85 -2.66 -3.61
N LYS A 159 -23.15 -3.74 -3.22
CA LYS A 159 -23.52 -4.61 -2.09
C LYS A 159 -22.61 -4.28 -0.90
N TRP A 160 -22.88 -3.17 -0.23
CA TRP A 160 -22.06 -2.66 0.90
C TRP A 160 -22.45 -3.24 2.26
N GLU A 161 -23.67 -3.81 2.40
CA GLU A 161 -24.06 -4.43 3.66
C GLU A 161 -23.30 -5.75 3.87
N ASN A 162 -22.70 -5.91 5.06
CA ASN A 162 -21.93 -7.10 5.38
C ASN A 162 -22.73 -8.39 5.19
N GLU A 163 -24.01 -8.37 5.57
CA GLU A 163 -24.93 -9.50 5.42
C GLU A 163 -25.13 -9.88 3.96
N ASP A 164 -25.25 -8.92 3.06
CA ASP A 164 -25.40 -9.16 1.62
C ASP A 164 -24.09 -9.72 1.05
N MET A 165 -22.94 -9.15 1.40
CA MET A 165 -21.62 -9.63 0.95
C MET A 165 -21.36 -11.06 1.40
N MET A 166 -21.78 -11.45 2.61
CA MET A 166 -21.66 -12.82 3.11
C MET A 166 -22.51 -13.84 2.34
N GLN A 167 -23.52 -13.40 1.56
CA GLN A 167 -24.32 -14.25 0.68
C GLN A 167 -23.70 -14.43 -0.72
N LEU A 168 -22.51 -13.85 -0.99
CA LEU A 168 -21.85 -13.88 -2.29
C LEU A 168 -20.52 -14.70 -2.27
N PRO A 169 -20.49 -15.91 -1.67
CA PRO A 169 -19.25 -16.64 -1.47
C PRO A 169 -18.53 -17.01 -2.79
N GLU A 170 -19.30 -17.34 -3.85
CA GLU A 170 -18.73 -17.70 -5.15
C GLU A 170 -18.12 -16.48 -5.86
N LEU A 171 -18.75 -15.31 -5.75
CA LEU A 171 -18.22 -14.08 -6.30
C LEU A 171 -16.91 -13.69 -5.59
N PHE A 172 -16.91 -13.71 -4.26
CA PHE A 172 -15.70 -13.42 -3.48
C PHE A 172 -14.60 -14.46 -3.72
N ALA A 173 -14.91 -15.73 -3.92
CA ALA A 173 -13.91 -16.74 -4.29
C ALA A 173 -13.20 -16.40 -5.62
N ARG A 174 -13.92 -15.86 -6.60
CA ARG A 174 -13.33 -15.36 -7.86
C ARG A 174 -12.47 -14.14 -7.63
N ILE A 175 -12.93 -13.18 -6.82
CA ILE A 175 -12.16 -11.98 -6.44
C ILE A 175 -10.88 -12.39 -5.71
N HIS A 176 -10.98 -13.24 -4.70
CA HIS A 176 -9.84 -13.69 -3.88
C HIS A 176 -8.77 -14.42 -4.70
N LYS A 177 -9.15 -15.12 -5.77
CA LYS A 177 -8.21 -15.78 -6.68
C LYS A 177 -7.30 -14.77 -7.40
N GLU A 178 -7.80 -13.57 -7.69
CA GLU A 178 -7.03 -12.53 -8.37
C GLU A 178 -6.10 -11.73 -7.41
N LEU A 179 -6.44 -11.65 -6.11
CA LEU A 179 -5.72 -10.82 -5.14
C LEU A 179 -4.19 -10.98 -5.21
N PRO A 180 -3.62 -12.21 -5.18
CA PRO A 180 -2.17 -12.37 -5.11
C PRO A 180 -1.44 -11.95 -6.37
N GLU A 181 -2.12 -11.92 -7.53
CA GLU A 181 -1.55 -11.42 -8.78
C GLU A 181 -1.28 -9.91 -8.73
N HIS A 182 -1.95 -9.21 -7.81
CA HIS A 182 -1.85 -7.76 -7.61
C HIS A 182 -1.21 -7.37 -6.26
N GLY A 183 -0.62 -8.33 -5.52
CA GLY A 183 0.07 -8.07 -4.26
C GLY A 183 -0.85 -7.94 -3.05
N PHE A 184 -2.12 -8.33 -3.18
CA PHE A 184 -3.07 -8.40 -2.08
C PHE A 184 -3.21 -9.80 -1.52
N ILE A 185 -3.62 -9.86 -0.26
CA ILE A 185 -4.08 -11.07 0.42
C ILE A 185 -5.49 -10.85 0.96
N LEU A 186 -6.27 -11.92 1.10
CA LEU A 186 -7.43 -11.94 1.98
C LEU A 186 -6.92 -11.92 3.42
N ARG A 187 -7.17 -10.83 4.13
CA ARG A 187 -6.53 -10.59 5.43
C ARG A 187 -7.09 -11.44 6.55
N PHE A 188 -8.41 -11.64 6.56
CA PHE A 188 -9.13 -12.39 7.59
C PHE A 188 -9.85 -13.60 6.98
N PRO A 189 -9.10 -14.66 6.60
CA PRO A 189 -9.66 -15.83 5.96
C PRO A 189 -10.43 -16.71 6.94
N LYS A 190 -11.45 -17.40 6.43
CA LYS A 190 -12.29 -18.33 7.21
C LYS A 190 -11.45 -19.45 7.84
N GLY A 191 -11.67 -19.71 9.12
CA GLY A 191 -10.96 -20.74 9.88
C GLY A 191 -9.62 -20.29 10.46
N LYS A 192 -9.33 -18.97 10.41
CA LYS A 192 -8.11 -18.36 10.96
C LYS A 192 -8.42 -17.30 12.03
N GLU A 193 -9.63 -17.29 12.56
CA GLU A 193 -10.13 -16.30 13.51
C GLU A 193 -9.31 -16.29 14.82
N GLU A 194 -8.82 -17.45 15.27
CA GLU A 194 -7.97 -17.56 16.47
C GLU A 194 -6.59 -16.91 16.24
N THR A 195 -6.04 -17.00 15.02
CA THR A 195 -4.74 -16.44 14.69
C THR A 195 -4.81 -14.93 14.44
N THR A 196 -5.80 -14.49 13.66
CA THR A 196 -5.95 -13.08 13.27
C THR A 196 -6.62 -12.24 14.36
N GLY A 197 -7.43 -12.87 15.21
CA GLY A 197 -8.27 -12.22 16.22
C GLY A 197 -9.53 -11.56 15.64
N TYR A 198 -9.81 -11.71 14.34
CA TYR A 198 -10.96 -11.15 13.65
C TYR A 198 -11.79 -12.23 12.97
N ALA A 199 -13.08 -11.98 12.82
CA ALA A 199 -13.97 -12.86 12.06
C ALA A 199 -13.58 -12.90 10.57
N TYR A 200 -14.14 -13.84 9.83
CA TYR A 200 -14.00 -13.87 8.38
C TYR A 200 -14.62 -12.62 7.74
N GLU A 201 -13.83 -11.89 6.97
CA GLU A 201 -14.24 -10.68 6.25
C GLU A 201 -13.83 -10.80 4.77
N PRO A 202 -14.74 -11.23 3.87
CA PRO A 202 -14.41 -11.43 2.46
C PRO A 202 -14.06 -10.13 1.73
N TRP A 203 -14.50 -8.99 2.22
CA TRP A 203 -14.25 -7.66 1.66
C TRP A 203 -12.90 -7.06 2.03
N HIS A 204 -12.33 -7.45 3.18
CA HIS A 204 -11.12 -6.83 3.72
C HIS A 204 -9.86 -7.41 3.07
N ILE A 205 -9.28 -6.63 2.15
CA ILE A 205 -8.05 -7.00 1.45
C ILE A 205 -6.86 -6.19 1.93
N ARG A 206 -5.70 -6.83 2.03
CA ARG A 206 -4.46 -6.21 2.50
C ARG A 206 -3.37 -6.25 1.43
N TYR A 207 -2.81 -5.10 1.09
CA TYR A 207 -1.62 -5.00 0.24
C TYR A 207 -0.35 -5.32 1.04
N VAL A 208 0.49 -6.21 0.51
CA VAL A 208 1.73 -6.66 1.16
C VAL A 208 3.00 -6.25 0.38
N GLY A 209 2.88 -5.30 -0.54
CA GLY A 209 4.00 -4.72 -1.27
C GLY A 209 4.65 -5.62 -2.32
N SER A 210 4.18 -6.87 -2.46
CA SER A 210 4.83 -7.85 -3.33
C SER A 210 3.87 -8.96 -3.78
N THR A 211 3.75 -9.15 -5.09
CA THR A 211 2.99 -10.28 -5.66
C THR A 211 3.60 -11.63 -5.28
N LYS A 212 4.93 -11.71 -5.12
CA LYS A 212 5.62 -12.93 -4.67
C LYS A 212 5.18 -13.31 -3.26
N ILE A 213 5.15 -12.35 -2.33
CA ILE A 213 4.73 -12.58 -0.94
C ILE A 213 3.25 -12.92 -0.88
N ALA A 214 2.40 -12.17 -1.58
CA ALA A 214 0.97 -12.43 -1.64
C ALA A 214 0.66 -13.84 -2.16
N LYS A 215 1.31 -14.26 -3.25
CA LYS A 215 1.20 -15.62 -3.81
C LYS A 215 1.67 -16.69 -2.83
N GLU A 216 2.75 -16.44 -2.09
CA GLU A 216 3.27 -17.39 -1.10
C GLU A 216 2.27 -17.59 0.04
N ILE A 217 1.79 -16.50 0.66
CA ILE A 217 0.79 -16.51 1.73
C ILE A 217 -0.47 -17.25 1.26
N THR A 218 -1.02 -16.86 0.11
CA THR A 218 -2.27 -17.43 -0.44
C THR A 218 -2.12 -18.92 -0.77
N ARG A 219 -1.04 -19.32 -1.46
CA ARG A 219 -0.79 -20.72 -1.85
C ARG A 219 -0.62 -21.63 -0.64
N ARG A 220 -0.02 -21.12 0.45
CA ARG A 220 0.19 -21.88 1.70
C ARG A 220 -1.06 -21.89 2.59
N GLY A 221 -2.05 -21.04 2.32
CA GLY A 221 -3.24 -20.90 3.14
C GLY A 221 -2.94 -20.40 4.56
N ILE A 222 -1.91 -19.54 4.69
CA ILE A 222 -1.48 -18.95 5.96
C ILE A 222 -1.90 -17.49 6.08
N THR A 223 -1.90 -16.96 7.29
CA THR A 223 -2.16 -15.54 7.58
C THR A 223 -0.88 -14.70 7.49
N LEU A 224 -1.02 -13.38 7.58
CA LEU A 224 0.12 -12.48 7.69
C LEU A 224 0.91 -12.74 8.99
N GLU A 225 0.22 -13.04 10.09
CA GLU A 225 0.82 -13.43 11.36
C GLU A 225 1.74 -14.64 11.18
N GLU A 226 1.19 -15.74 10.68
CA GLU A 226 1.92 -17.00 10.45
C GLU A 226 3.11 -16.79 9.50
N TYR A 227 2.96 -15.97 8.48
CA TYR A 227 4.04 -15.65 7.55
C TYR A 227 5.19 -14.88 8.22
N LEU A 228 4.89 -13.98 9.16
CA LEU A 228 5.89 -13.16 9.85
C LEU A 228 6.59 -13.92 10.99
N GLU A 229 5.92 -14.87 11.64
CA GLU A 229 6.51 -15.73 12.67
C GLU A 229 7.62 -16.65 12.13
N GLU A 230 7.62 -16.94 10.84
CA GLU A 230 8.61 -17.82 10.21
C GLU A 230 9.87 -17.07 9.70
N LYS A 231 9.95 -15.75 9.87
CA LYS A 231 11.05 -14.88 9.42
C LYS A 231 11.91 -14.37 10.55
#